data_b2233d824f90edcbcd4f6ee0e3c9bbe2
#
_entry.id   b2233d824f90edcbcd4f6ee0e3c9bbe2
#
_cell.length_a   1.000
_cell.length_b   1.000
_cell.length_c   1.000
_cell.angle_alpha   90.00
_cell.angle_beta   90.00
_cell.angle_gamma   90.00
#
_symmetry.space_group_name_H-M   'P 1'
#
loop_
_entity.id
_entity.type
_entity.pdbx_description
1 polymer ?
#
loop_
_entity_poly.entity_id
_entity_poly.type
_entity_poly.pdbx_seq_one_letter_code
_entity_poly.pdbx_strand_id
1 'polypeptide(L)'
;MASIKEEVMTVKDDCQYVRALDANGNSIRISKEDLAKVLGELIGVASPSKDGLMSRDGFIKHESSSVSKDANTWFTGYVRADGFQNTPEPYGALLSFNTGGTVLQLFWTSEKIYWRNNWDGWHVWKML
;
A
#
# COMPACT_ATOMS: atom_id res chain seq x y z
N MET A 1 41.45 -15.71 21.05
CA MET A 1 40.05 -16.17 20.81
C MET A 1 40.07 -17.18 19.69
N ALA A 2 39.56 -18.39 19.90
CA ALA A 2 39.49 -19.38 18.83
C ALA A 2 38.52 -18.90 17.75
N SER A 3 38.96 -18.80 16.50
CA SER A 3 38.05 -18.51 15.38
C SER A 3 37.24 -19.78 15.09
N ILE A 4 35.93 -19.69 15.15
CA ILE A 4 35.05 -20.78 14.73
C ILE A 4 35.07 -20.78 13.21
N LYS A 5 35.48 -21.90 12.60
CA LYS A 5 35.37 -22.04 11.13
C LYS A 5 33.91 -22.14 10.73
N GLU A 6 33.53 -21.42 9.72
CA GLU A 6 32.16 -21.37 9.20
C GLU A 6 31.62 -22.76 8.80
N GLU A 7 32.49 -23.64 8.33
CA GLU A 7 32.21 -25.01 7.91
C GLU A 7 31.67 -25.92 9.03
N VAL A 8 31.90 -25.58 10.31
CA VAL A 8 31.42 -26.35 11.47
C VAL A 8 30.19 -25.72 12.13
N MET A 9 29.68 -24.63 11.58
CA MET A 9 28.44 -24.02 12.09
C MET A 9 27.23 -24.82 11.65
N THR A 10 26.33 -25.08 12.60
CA THR A 10 25.06 -25.72 12.29
C THR A 10 24.17 -24.77 11.51
N VAL A 11 23.67 -25.19 10.35
CA VAL A 11 22.65 -24.47 9.60
C VAL A 11 21.35 -24.53 10.37
N LYS A 12 20.73 -23.38 10.55
CA LYS A 12 19.41 -23.20 11.19
C LYS A 12 18.57 -22.27 10.34
N ASP A 13 17.31 -22.57 10.25
CA ASP A 13 16.28 -21.81 9.52
C ASP A 13 15.68 -20.67 10.36
N ASP A 14 16.02 -20.64 11.67
CA ASP A 14 15.62 -19.57 12.58
C ASP A 14 16.76 -19.19 13.51
N CYS A 15 16.82 -17.93 13.85
CA CYS A 15 17.75 -17.38 14.83
C CYS A 15 17.02 -16.36 15.72
N GLN A 16 17.43 -16.31 16.99
CA GLN A 16 16.90 -15.30 17.92
C GLN A 16 17.66 -13.97 17.80
N TYR A 17 18.95 -14.03 17.47
CA TYR A 17 19.83 -12.86 17.35
C TYR A 17 20.77 -13.01 16.17
N VAL A 18 21.09 -11.89 15.55
CA VAL A 18 22.13 -11.76 14.52
C VAL A 18 23.31 -10.98 15.11
N ARG A 19 24.53 -11.42 14.80
CA ARG A 19 25.74 -10.65 15.13
C ARG A 19 25.90 -9.48 14.17
N ALA A 20 26.20 -8.31 14.71
CA ALA A 20 26.49 -7.11 13.94
C ALA A 20 27.61 -6.31 14.60
N LEU A 21 28.02 -5.22 13.96
CA LEU A 21 28.91 -4.22 14.51
C LEU A 21 28.14 -2.91 14.70
N ASP A 22 28.41 -2.21 15.80
CA ASP A 22 27.94 -0.84 15.98
C ASP A 22 28.77 0.16 15.16
N ALA A 23 28.42 1.44 15.20
CA ALA A 23 29.12 2.50 14.48
C ALA A 23 30.60 2.67 14.92
N ASN A 24 30.98 2.16 16.09
CA ASN A 24 32.33 2.21 16.63
C ASN A 24 33.12 0.91 16.35
N GLY A 25 32.52 -0.06 15.66
CA GLY A 25 33.14 -1.33 15.35
C GLY A 25 33.04 -2.37 16.48
N ASN A 26 32.26 -2.14 17.53
CA ASN A 26 32.08 -3.11 18.59
C ASN A 26 31.08 -4.21 18.19
N SER A 27 31.36 -5.45 18.56
CA SER A 27 30.43 -6.56 18.32
C SER A 27 29.17 -6.41 19.18
N ILE A 28 28.02 -6.40 18.53
CA ILE A 28 26.69 -6.37 19.16
C ILE A 28 25.84 -7.55 18.72
N ARG A 29 24.73 -7.79 19.39
CA ARG A 29 23.67 -8.70 18.97
C ARG A 29 22.42 -7.90 18.72
N ILE A 30 21.81 -8.12 17.57
CA ILE A 30 20.52 -7.52 17.19
C ILE A 30 19.48 -8.63 17.18
N SER A 31 18.31 -8.40 17.77
CA SER A 31 17.19 -9.33 17.65
C SER A 31 16.72 -9.40 16.19
N LYS A 32 16.11 -10.51 15.80
CA LYS A 32 15.56 -10.63 14.45
C LYS A 32 14.46 -9.60 14.18
N GLU A 33 13.71 -9.22 15.22
CA GLU A 33 12.66 -8.20 15.16
C GLU A 33 13.24 -6.81 14.90
N ASP A 34 14.31 -6.44 15.61
CA ASP A 34 14.98 -5.15 15.42
C ASP A 34 15.66 -5.08 14.06
N LEU A 35 16.28 -6.18 13.60
CA LEU A 35 16.88 -6.25 12.28
C LEU A 35 15.81 -6.10 11.18
N ALA A 36 14.68 -6.77 11.33
CA ALA A 36 13.55 -6.64 10.38
C ALA A 36 13.00 -5.20 10.33
N LYS A 37 12.94 -4.53 11.49
CA LYS A 37 12.55 -3.12 11.58
C LYS A 37 13.52 -2.21 10.84
N VAL A 38 14.82 -2.34 11.10
CA VAL A 38 15.87 -1.54 10.42
C VAL A 38 15.83 -1.78 8.91
N LEU A 39 15.69 -3.02 8.46
CA LEU A 39 15.59 -3.35 7.03
C LEU A 39 14.31 -2.73 6.43
N GLY A 40 13.19 -2.80 7.14
CA GLY A 40 11.94 -2.17 6.71
C GLY A 40 12.04 -0.65 6.59
N GLU A 41 12.74 0.01 7.52
CA GLU A 41 13.00 1.45 7.47
C GLU A 41 13.93 1.84 6.30
N LEU A 42 14.98 1.04 6.05
CA LEU A 42 15.92 1.28 4.94
C LEU A 42 15.27 1.07 3.56
N ILE A 43 14.51 0.01 3.40
CA ILE A 43 13.83 -0.31 2.14
C ILE A 43 12.66 0.67 1.95
N GLY A 44 11.90 0.92 3.01
CA GLY A 44 10.74 1.79 3.00
C GLY A 44 9.56 1.21 2.22
N VAL A 45 8.53 2.01 2.05
CA VAL A 45 7.36 1.67 1.23
C VAL A 45 7.61 2.07 -0.21
N ALA A 46 7.14 1.26 -1.16
CA ALA A 46 7.21 1.58 -2.58
C ALA A 46 6.48 2.90 -2.89
N SER A 47 7.05 3.69 -3.76
CA SER A 47 6.48 4.95 -4.25
C SER A 47 6.77 5.09 -5.75
N PRO A 48 6.16 6.05 -6.47
CA PRO A 48 6.47 6.28 -7.88
C PRO A 48 7.93 6.58 -8.19
N SER A 49 8.71 7.00 -7.19
CA SER A 49 10.12 7.38 -7.34
C SER A 49 11.09 6.47 -6.59
N LYS A 50 10.61 5.44 -5.90
CA LYS A 50 11.44 4.55 -5.07
C LYS A 50 10.85 3.15 -5.00
N ASP A 51 11.64 2.15 -5.35
CA ASP A 51 11.32 0.76 -5.05
C ASP A 51 11.35 0.52 -3.54
N GLY A 52 10.45 -0.32 -3.06
CA GLY A 52 10.35 -0.61 -1.64
C GLY A 52 9.37 -1.75 -1.34
N LEU A 53 9.08 -1.96 -0.07
CA LEU A 53 8.07 -2.91 0.35
C LEU A 53 6.67 -2.36 0.04
N MET A 54 5.81 -3.24 -0.46
CA MET A 54 4.41 -2.90 -0.67
C MET A 54 3.74 -2.60 0.68
N SER A 55 2.93 -1.56 0.73
CA SER A 55 2.15 -1.25 1.93
C SER A 55 1.17 -2.39 2.26
N ARG A 56 0.71 -2.46 3.51
CA ARG A 56 -0.30 -3.43 3.95
C ARG A 56 -1.56 -3.41 3.08
N ASP A 57 -1.93 -2.24 2.58
CA ASP A 57 -3.12 -2.02 1.73
C ASP A 57 -2.82 -2.26 0.23
N GLY A 58 -1.61 -2.68 -0.12
CA GLY A 58 -1.19 -2.91 -1.50
C GLY A 58 -1.09 -1.63 -2.32
N PHE A 59 -1.30 -1.74 -3.65
CA PHE A 59 -1.28 -0.60 -4.57
C PHE A 59 -2.58 0.23 -4.53
N ILE A 60 -3.67 -0.37 -4.08
CA ILE A 60 -4.98 0.27 -4.02
C ILE A 60 -5.35 0.42 -2.55
N LYS A 61 -5.31 1.64 -2.07
CA LYS A 61 -5.60 1.95 -0.67
C LYS A 61 -7.11 1.93 -0.42
N HIS A 62 -7.52 1.31 0.68
CA HIS A 62 -8.86 1.51 1.20
C HIS A 62 -8.96 2.93 1.77
N GLU A 63 -9.75 3.78 1.13
CA GLU A 63 -10.04 5.10 1.65
C GLU A 63 -11.09 4.98 2.76
N SER A 64 -10.72 5.43 3.94
CA SER A 64 -11.64 5.51 5.07
C SER A 64 -12.58 6.70 4.91
N SER A 65 -13.51 6.87 5.84
CA SER A 65 -14.52 7.94 5.90
C SER A 65 -13.99 9.38 5.86
N SER A 66 -12.69 9.59 5.74
CA SER A 66 -12.06 10.91 5.54
C SER A 66 -12.13 11.42 4.10
N VAL A 67 -12.45 10.57 3.13
CA VAL A 67 -12.76 11.03 1.78
C VAL A 67 -14.06 11.83 1.84
N SER A 68 -14.05 13.03 1.26
CA SER A 68 -15.26 13.78 1.02
C SER A 68 -16.32 12.85 0.42
N LYS A 69 -17.55 12.87 0.96
CA LYS A 69 -18.66 12.04 0.45
C LYS A 69 -19.14 12.51 -0.93
N ASP A 70 -18.19 12.70 -1.83
CA ASP A 70 -18.42 13.14 -3.20
C ASP A 70 -17.50 12.34 -4.15
N ALA A 71 -18.11 11.64 -5.08
CA ALA A 71 -17.39 10.87 -6.09
C ALA A 71 -16.56 11.74 -7.06
N ASN A 72 -16.76 13.05 -7.08
CA ASN A 72 -15.92 13.99 -7.85
C ASN A 72 -14.58 14.30 -7.14
N THR A 73 -14.37 13.82 -5.93
CA THR A 73 -13.08 13.94 -5.25
C THR A 73 -12.00 13.10 -5.96
N TRP A 74 -10.84 13.67 -6.18
CA TRP A 74 -9.71 13.00 -6.83
C TRP A 74 -8.92 12.18 -5.82
N PHE A 75 -8.97 10.86 -5.94
CA PHE A 75 -8.20 9.92 -5.12
C PHE A 75 -7.84 8.66 -5.91
N THR A 76 -6.90 7.89 -5.41
CA THR A 76 -6.61 6.52 -5.87
C THR A 76 -6.90 5.57 -4.73
N GLY A 77 -7.83 4.66 -4.94
CA GLY A 77 -8.24 3.71 -3.92
C GLY A 77 -9.67 3.24 -4.11
N TYR A 78 -10.20 2.60 -3.08
CA TYR A 78 -11.60 2.15 -3.07
C TYR A 78 -12.27 2.53 -1.76
N VAL A 79 -13.57 2.74 -1.84
CA VAL A 79 -14.38 3.17 -0.69
C VAL A 79 -15.80 2.63 -0.81
N ARG A 80 -16.43 2.36 0.32
CA ARG A 80 -17.88 2.18 0.38
C ARG A 80 -18.54 3.55 0.20
N ALA A 81 -19.30 3.72 -0.86
CA ALA A 81 -19.80 5.03 -1.32
C ALA A 81 -21.29 5.24 -1.01
N ASP A 82 -21.76 4.75 0.13
CA ASP A 82 -23.15 4.90 0.56
C ASP A 82 -23.46 6.37 0.86
N GLY A 83 -24.42 6.92 0.14
CA GLY A 83 -24.86 8.30 0.28
C GLY A 83 -23.86 9.33 -0.26
N PHE A 84 -22.92 8.93 -1.10
CA PHE A 84 -22.03 9.88 -1.78
C PHE A 84 -22.80 10.69 -2.82
N GLN A 85 -22.40 11.94 -2.97
CA GLN A 85 -22.84 12.79 -4.07
C GLN A 85 -22.18 12.33 -5.39
N ASN A 86 -22.80 12.66 -6.50
CA ASN A 86 -22.28 12.40 -7.84
C ASN A 86 -22.01 10.92 -8.16
N THR A 87 -22.68 10.01 -7.47
CA THR A 87 -22.72 8.57 -7.78
C THR A 87 -23.94 8.23 -8.63
N PRO A 88 -23.91 7.12 -9.41
CA PRO A 88 -25.05 6.71 -10.22
C PRO A 88 -26.19 6.10 -9.39
N GLU A 89 -25.87 5.58 -8.21
CA GLU A 89 -26.81 4.94 -7.28
C GLU A 89 -26.47 5.37 -5.84
N PRO A 90 -27.45 5.36 -4.92
CA PRO A 90 -27.24 5.83 -3.55
C PRO A 90 -26.38 4.91 -2.68
N TYR A 91 -26.21 3.66 -3.09
CA TYR A 91 -25.45 2.64 -2.35
C TYR A 91 -24.55 1.85 -3.29
N GLY A 92 -23.33 1.61 -2.88
CA GLY A 92 -22.39 0.84 -3.65
C GLY A 92 -20.94 1.01 -3.19
N ALA A 93 -20.03 0.54 -4.01
CA ALA A 93 -18.61 0.75 -3.81
C ALA A 93 -18.00 1.48 -5.00
N LEU A 94 -17.06 2.36 -4.71
CA LEU A 94 -16.37 3.21 -5.66
C LEU A 94 -14.89 2.85 -5.67
N LEU A 95 -14.35 2.55 -6.84
CA LEU A 95 -12.93 2.41 -7.12
C LEU A 95 -12.51 3.58 -8.00
N SER A 96 -11.45 4.27 -7.64
CA SER A 96 -10.93 5.43 -8.35
C SER A 96 -9.45 5.28 -8.63
N PHE A 97 -9.05 5.58 -9.84
CA PHE A 97 -7.66 5.66 -10.28
C PHE A 97 -7.37 7.08 -10.76
N ASN A 98 -6.54 7.78 -9.98
CA ASN A 98 -6.08 9.12 -10.33
C ASN A 98 -4.64 9.02 -10.86
N THR A 99 -4.43 9.45 -12.09
CA THR A 99 -3.12 9.45 -12.76
C THR A 99 -2.41 10.82 -12.70
N GLY A 100 -2.96 11.78 -11.96
CA GLY A 100 -2.44 13.15 -11.89
C GLY A 100 -3.00 14.10 -12.95
N GLY A 101 -3.49 13.58 -14.08
CA GLY A 101 -4.10 14.37 -15.16
C GLY A 101 -5.50 13.91 -15.55
N THR A 102 -5.86 12.71 -15.15
CA THR A 102 -7.19 12.15 -15.38
C THR A 102 -7.58 11.18 -14.28
N VAL A 103 -8.85 10.92 -14.16
CA VAL A 103 -9.40 9.95 -13.20
C VAL A 103 -10.28 8.96 -13.95
N LEU A 104 -10.08 7.67 -13.70
CA LEU A 104 -11.01 6.61 -14.08
C LEU A 104 -11.73 6.13 -12.83
N GLN A 105 -13.04 5.99 -12.89
CA GLN A 105 -13.85 5.48 -11.80
C GLN A 105 -14.72 4.30 -12.24
N LEU A 106 -14.79 3.30 -11.36
CA LEU A 106 -15.74 2.20 -11.41
C LEU A 106 -16.62 2.27 -10.17
N PHE A 107 -17.91 2.13 -10.37
CA PHE A 107 -18.88 2.04 -9.28
C PHE A 107 -19.73 0.79 -9.48
N TRP A 108 -19.89 0.02 -8.43
CA TRP A 108 -20.69 -1.21 -8.50
C TRP A 108 -21.65 -1.33 -7.32
N THR A 109 -22.79 -1.89 -7.63
CA THR A 109 -23.82 -2.34 -6.69
C THR A 109 -23.86 -3.88 -6.70
N SER A 110 -24.81 -4.47 -5.99
CA SER A 110 -25.06 -5.92 -6.08
C SER A 110 -25.44 -6.41 -7.48
N GLU A 111 -25.94 -5.54 -8.36
CA GLU A 111 -26.55 -5.92 -9.63
C GLU A 111 -25.93 -5.23 -10.85
N LYS A 112 -25.28 -4.09 -10.67
CA LYS A 112 -24.84 -3.24 -11.76
C LYS A 112 -23.41 -2.76 -11.56
N ILE A 113 -22.72 -2.53 -12.67
CA ILE A 113 -21.41 -1.90 -12.72
C ILE A 113 -21.53 -0.66 -13.60
N TYR A 114 -20.96 0.42 -13.13
CA TYR A 114 -20.88 1.68 -13.84
C TYR A 114 -19.43 2.12 -13.95
N TRP A 115 -19.14 2.91 -14.99
CA TRP A 115 -17.84 3.54 -15.14
C TRP A 115 -17.99 4.98 -15.61
N ARG A 116 -17.01 5.79 -15.32
CA ARG A 116 -16.83 7.13 -15.90
C ARG A 116 -15.37 7.54 -15.85
N ASN A 117 -15.04 8.62 -16.53
CA ASN A 117 -13.74 9.25 -16.43
C ASN A 117 -13.87 10.78 -16.25
N ASN A 118 -12.74 11.39 -15.90
CA ASN A 118 -12.52 12.82 -15.94
C ASN A 118 -11.25 13.07 -16.76
N TRP A 119 -11.42 13.27 -18.05
CA TRP A 119 -10.33 13.59 -18.98
C TRP A 119 -10.29 15.09 -19.27
N ASP A 120 -11.44 15.68 -19.57
CA ASP A 120 -11.70 17.09 -19.89
C ASP A 120 -12.88 17.66 -19.07
N GLY A 121 -13.17 17.03 -17.94
CA GLY A 121 -14.31 17.24 -17.06
C GLY A 121 -14.96 15.90 -16.68
N TRP A 122 -15.80 15.92 -15.65
CA TRP A 122 -16.52 14.71 -15.22
C TRP A 122 -17.56 14.29 -16.26
N HIS A 123 -17.33 13.13 -16.85
CA HIS A 123 -18.31 12.52 -17.73
C HIS A 123 -19.46 11.86 -16.95
N VAL A 124 -20.58 11.69 -17.61
CA VAL A 124 -21.73 10.96 -17.03
C VAL A 124 -21.39 9.49 -16.83
N TRP A 125 -21.96 8.89 -15.80
CA TRP A 125 -21.84 7.48 -15.55
C TRP A 125 -22.45 6.66 -16.70
N LYS A 126 -21.73 5.65 -17.14
CA LYS A 126 -22.17 4.67 -18.12
C LYS A 126 -22.26 3.30 -17.46
N MET A 127 -23.34 2.59 -17.68
CA MET A 127 -23.50 1.22 -17.23
C MET A 127 -22.72 0.29 -18.20
N LEU A 128 -22.03 -0.69 -17.63
CA LEU A 128 -21.37 -1.76 -18.36
C LEU A 128 -22.36 -2.87 -18.72
#